data_450c2a87c5397eefae507ee406bc7bae
#
_entry.id   450c2a87c5397eefae507ee406bc7bae
#
_cell.length_a   1.000
_cell.length_b   1.000
_cell.length_c   1.000
_cell.angle_alpha   90.00
_cell.angle_beta   90.00
_cell.angle_gamma   90.00
#
_symmetry.space_group_name_H-M   'P 1'
#
loop_
_entity.id
_entity.type
_entity.pdbx_description
1 polymer ?
#
loop_
_entity_poly.entity_id
_entity_poly.type
_entity_poly.pdbx_seq_one_letter_code
_entity_poly.pdbx_strand_id
1 'polypeptide(L)' 'MARETVEAPLPGKIISIAVKVGDTVKEEDEICILEAMKMENPIVAPVSGKVVEVNVAPNQMVETGQVLAVIEH' A
#
# COMPACT_ATOMS: atom_id res chain seq x y z
N MET A 1 -7.90 -17.08 -9.23
CA MET A 1 -7.30 -16.23 -8.21
C MET A 1 -7.43 -14.78 -8.65
N ALA A 2 -7.88 -13.95 -7.75
CA ALA A 2 -8.12 -12.55 -8.03
C ALA A 2 -6.98 -11.71 -7.51
N ARG A 3 -6.77 -10.54 -8.09
CA ARG A 3 -5.78 -9.58 -7.63
C ARG A 3 -6.47 -8.26 -7.34
N GLU A 4 -6.07 -7.66 -6.24
CA GLU A 4 -6.61 -6.38 -5.79
C GLU A 4 -5.46 -5.40 -5.71
N THR A 5 -5.61 -4.23 -6.33
CA THR A 5 -4.58 -3.20 -6.23
C THR A 5 -4.82 -2.35 -4.99
N VAL A 6 -3.72 -1.96 -4.34
CA VAL A 6 -3.76 -0.97 -3.26
C VAL A 6 -3.23 0.32 -3.86
N GLU A 7 -4.08 1.34 -3.94
CA GLU A 7 -3.75 2.59 -4.62
C GLU A 7 -3.68 3.75 -3.64
N ALA A 8 -2.87 4.74 -3.99
CA ALA A 8 -2.77 5.95 -3.18
C ALA A 8 -4.07 6.76 -3.30
N PRO A 9 -4.73 7.10 -2.18
CA PRO A 9 -5.96 7.90 -2.23
C PRO A 9 -5.69 9.39 -2.44
N LEU A 10 -4.46 9.83 -2.15
CA LEU A 10 -4.05 11.23 -2.22
C LEU A 10 -2.60 11.27 -2.70
N PRO A 11 -2.17 12.39 -3.30
CA PRO A 11 -0.74 12.54 -3.58
C PRO A 11 0.01 12.78 -2.28
N GLY A 12 1.22 12.26 -2.19
CA GLY A 12 2.01 12.42 -1.00
C GLY A 12 3.31 11.64 -1.06
N LYS A 13 3.90 11.41 0.12
CA LYS A 13 5.18 10.74 0.23
C LYS A 13 5.02 9.47 1.07
N ILE A 14 5.61 8.38 0.59
CA ILE A 14 5.64 7.13 1.36
C ILE A 14 6.65 7.28 2.49
N ILE A 15 6.18 7.18 3.73
CA ILE A 15 7.05 7.28 4.91
C ILE A 15 7.69 5.94 5.20
N SER A 16 6.87 4.88 5.21
CA SER A 16 7.34 3.54 5.54
C SER A 16 6.46 2.51 4.86
N ILE A 17 6.99 1.32 4.69
CA ILE A 17 6.27 0.19 4.09
C ILE A 17 6.31 -0.95 5.11
N ALA A 18 5.13 -1.45 5.47
CA ALA A 18 4.99 -2.47 6.51
C ALA A 18 5.03 -3.90 5.96
N VAL A 19 4.93 -4.06 4.65
CA VAL A 19 4.85 -5.40 4.03
C VAL A 19 5.90 -5.55 2.93
N LYS A 20 6.12 -6.80 2.54
CA LYS A 20 7.02 -7.11 1.42
C LYS A 20 6.38 -8.22 0.60
N VAL A 21 6.86 -8.41 -0.62
CA VAL A 21 6.40 -9.48 -1.50
C VAL A 21 6.53 -10.82 -0.78
N GLY A 22 5.44 -11.59 -0.80
CA GLY A 22 5.37 -12.88 -0.11
C GLY A 22 4.67 -12.84 1.23
N ASP A 23 4.45 -11.65 1.79
CA ASP A 23 3.74 -11.55 3.07
C ASP A 23 2.26 -11.88 2.89
N THR A 24 1.68 -12.52 3.91
CA THR A 24 0.24 -12.72 3.99
C THR A 24 -0.34 -11.61 4.86
N VAL A 25 -1.39 -10.98 4.37
CA VAL A 25 -2.06 -9.89 5.07
C VAL A 25 -3.53 -10.22 5.24
N LYS A 26 -4.13 -9.57 6.23
CA LYS A 26 -5.58 -9.62 6.45
C LYS A 26 -6.16 -8.29 6.06
N GLU A 27 -7.44 -8.30 5.75
CA GLU A 27 -8.17 -7.06 5.48
C GLU A 27 -7.92 -6.05 6.61
N GLU A 28 -7.61 -4.81 6.23
CA GLU A 28 -7.30 -3.71 7.13
C GLU A 28 -5.91 -3.76 7.77
N ASP A 29 -5.09 -4.75 7.46
CA ASP A 29 -3.68 -4.73 7.88
C ASP A 29 -2.98 -3.55 7.20
N GLU A 30 -2.06 -2.92 7.91
CA GLU A 30 -1.32 -1.78 7.39
C GLU A 30 -0.36 -2.24 6.28
N ILE A 31 -0.43 -1.58 5.13
CA ILE A 31 0.45 -1.82 4.00
C ILE A 31 1.61 -0.83 4.03
N CYS A 32 1.30 0.45 4.17
CA CYS A 32 2.31 1.49 4.23
C CYS A 32 1.70 2.73 4.86
N ILE A 33 2.56 3.72 5.13
CA ILE A 33 2.12 5.01 5.64
C ILE A 33 2.40 6.07 4.58
N LEU A 34 1.37 6.83 4.24
CA LEU A 34 1.43 7.91 3.27
C LEU A 34 1.31 9.24 4.01
N GLU A 35 2.31 10.11 3.85
CA GLU A 35 2.23 11.46 4.37
C GLU A 35 1.64 12.37 3.30
N ALA A 36 0.50 12.98 3.63
CA ALA A 36 -0.20 13.90 2.74
C ALA A 36 -0.79 15.00 3.61
N MET A 37 -0.70 16.24 3.15
CA MET A 37 -1.28 17.39 3.85
C MET A 37 -0.79 17.49 5.30
N LYS A 38 0.49 17.19 5.53
CA LYS A 38 1.16 17.24 6.83
C LYS A 38 0.59 16.25 7.85
N MET A 39 -0.09 15.20 7.37
CA MET A 39 -0.66 14.15 8.20
C MET A 39 -0.19 12.80 7.70
N GLU A 40 0.00 11.87 8.63
CA GLU A 40 0.31 10.50 8.26
C GLU A 40 -0.98 9.72 8.11
N ASN A 41 -1.12 9.05 6.98
CA ASN A 41 -2.32 8.30 6.66
C ASN A 41 -1.93 6.84 6.43
N PRO A 42 -2.38 5.91 7.30
CA PRO A 42 -2.08 4.50 7.05
C PRO A 42 -2.90 3.99 5.85
N ILE A 43 -2.23 3.28 4.97
CA ILE A 43 -2.87 2.64 3.83
C ILE A 43 -3.01 1.18 4.21
N VAL A 44 -4.23 0.67 4.16
CA VAL A 44 -4.53 -0.67 4.65
C VAL A 44 -4.95 -1.60 3.52
N ALA A 45 -4.83 -2.91 3.77
CA ALA A 45 -5.20 -3.92 2.80
C ALA A 45 -6.72 -3.92 2.59
N PRO A 46 -7.19 -3.84 1.35
CA PRO A 46 -8.63 -3.89 1.08
C PRO A 46 -9.21 -5.30 1.18
N VAL A 47 -8.34 -6.31 1.14
CA VAL A 47 -8.76 -7.72 1.19
C VAL A 47 -7.66 -8.50 1.92
N SER A 48 -8.02 -9.70 2.40
CA SER A 48 -7.04 -10.65 2.92
C SER A 48 -6.42 -11.41 1.75
N GLY A 49 -5.12 -11.66 1.81
CA GLY A 49 -4.45 -12.39 0.76
C GLY A 49 -2.94 -12.28 0.86
N LYS A 50 -2.26 -12.55 -0.24
CA LYS A 50 -0.81 -12.55 -0.30
C LYS A 50 -0.33 -11.36 -1.12
N VAL A 51 0.65 -10.64 -0.59
CA VAL A 51 1.26 -9.52 -1.30
C VAL A 51 2.15 -10.08 -2.41
N VAL A 52 1.81 -9.78 -3.66
CA VAL A 52 2.56 -10.28 -4.82
C VAL A 52 3.38 -9.20 -5.49
N GLU A 53 3.07 -7.92 -5.23
CA GLU A 53 3.86 -6.80 -5.74
C GLU A 53 3.89 -5.68 -4.70
N VAL A 54 5.05 -5.04 -4.57
CA VAL A 54 5.21 -3.79 -3.83
C VAL A 54 5.91 -2.84 -4.79
N ASN A 55 5.21 -1.80 -5.21
CA ASN A 55 5.64 -0.95 -6.32
C ASN A 55 6.22 0.39 -5.88
N VAL A 56 6.44 0.58 -4.59
CA VAL A 56 6.96 1.84 -4.05
C VAL A 56 8.05 1.54 -3.03
N ALA A 57 8.81 2.58 -2.71
CA ALA A 57 9.88 2.51 -1.72
C ALA A 57 9.69 3.64 -0.71
N PRO A 58 10.29 3.52 0.49
CA PRO A 58 10.26 4.62 1.46
C PRO A 58 10.83 5.90 0.84
N ASN A 59 10.25 7.02 1.21
CA ASN A 59 10.61 8.36 0.73
C ASN A 59 10.23 8.65 -0.73
N GLN A 60 9.50 7.75 -1.38
CA GLN A 60 9.04 7.97 -2.75
C GLN A 60 7.78 8.83 -2.75
N MET A 61 7.70 9.76 -3.71
CA MET A 61 6.50 10.55 -3.93
C MET A 61 5.55 9.77 -4.82
N VAL A 62 4.26 9.83 -4.49
CA VAL A 62 3.22 9.14 -5.27
C VAL A 62 2.08 10.09 -5.58
N GLU A 63 1.31 9.75 -6.59
CA GLU A 63 0.14 10.51 -7.02
C GLU A 63 -1.12 9.70 -6.76
N THR A 64 -2.26 10.40 -6.73
CA THR A 64 -3.55 9.74 -6.55
C THR A 64 -3.74 8.65 -7.61
N GLY A 65 -4.16 7.47 -7.18
CA GLY A 65 -4.41 6.34 -8.07
C GLY A 65 -3.19 5.52 -8.42
N GLN A 66 -1.99 5.94 -7.98
CA GLN A 66 -0.78 5.17 -8.23
C GLN A 66 -0.84 3.85 -7.43
N VAL A 67 -0.52 2.75 -8.09
CA VAL A 67 -0.56 1.44 -7.44
C VAL A 67 0.62 1.32 -6.49
N LEU A 68 0.34 1.05 -5.22
CA LEU A 68 1.34 0.90 -4.17
C LEU A 68 1.73 -0.56 -4.00
N ALA A 69 0.76 -1.45 -4.04
CA ALA A 69 0.96 -2.88 -3.84
C ALA A 69 -0.16 -3.65 -4.53
N VAL A 70 0.05 -4.95 -4.71
CA VAL A 70 -0.98 -5.84 -5.27
C VAL A 70 -1.11 -7.04 -4.36
N ILE A 71 -2.34 -7.39 -4.02
CA ILE A 71 -2.66 -8.52 -3.17
C ILE A 71 -3.42 -9.55 -3.99
N GLU A 72 -2.97 -10.80 -3.93
CA GLU A 72 -3.62 -11.93 -4.60
C GLU A 72 -4.48 -12.68 -3.59
N HIS A 73 -5.71 -12.97 -3.99
CA HIS A 73 -6.64 -13.66 -3.10
C HIS A 73 -7.55 -14.61 -3.82
#